data_40aca34e0b0add564d5b0a71ad8ab7f9
#
_entry.id   40aca34e0b0add564d5b0a71ad8ab7f9
#
_cell.length_a   1.000
_cell.length_b   1.000
_cell.length_c   1.000
_cell.angle_alpha   90.00
_cell.angle_beta   90.00
_cell.angle_gamma   90.00
#
_symmetry.space_group_name_H-M   'P 1'
#
loop_
_entity.id
_entity.type
_entity.pdbx_description
1 polymer ?
#
loop_
_entity_poly.entity_id
_entity_poly.type
_entity_poly.pdbx_seq_one_letter_code
_entity_poly.pdbx_strand_id
1 'polypeptide(L)'
;MSIKIALAGNPNCGKTTLFNNLTGSNQYVGNWPGVTVEKKEGKLKGEKDVIIQDLPGIYSLSPYTLEEVVSRTYLVKEKPDAILNIIDGTNIERNLYLTTQLIELGIPVVMAVNMIDLVRKNGDKIDLKKLSAELGCQAVEISALKNEGSEKAAQMAEAAAKAGKAVELPHVFTGSVEHAIAHIEESIQGKVDDHFLRWYAVKLFERDDKVQDELKLDKSLLAHIDDHIKDCENEMDDDAESIITNQRYAYINTVVEKAVKKKARVEHLTVSDKIDQIVTNRVLALPIFALVMFLMYSLSMGTSIADGGWSIGTFATDWTNDVLFGEIVPNALGGFLESIGVAGWLYGLIMDGIVAGVGAVLGFVPQMLVLFFLLSILEDVGYMSRVAFIMDRIFRKFGLSGKSFIPVLVGTGCGVPGVMASRTIENERDRRMT
;
A
#
# COMPACT_ATOMS: atom_id res chain seq x y z
N MET A 1 -8.33 24.56 28.33
CA MET A 1 -7.39 23.86 27.42
C MET A 1 -8.19 23.43 26.21
N SER A 2 -7.67 23.63 25.01
CA SER A 2 -8.33 23.16 23.78
C SER A 2 -8.18 21.63 23.68
N ILE A 3 -9.27 20.95 23.39
CA ILE A 3 -9.29 19.49 23.15
C ILE A 3 -8.74 19.24 21.76
N LYS A 4 -7.77 18.34 21.64
CA LYS A 4 -7.20 17.91 20.35
C LYS A 4 -7.70 16.52 19.98
N ILE A 5 -8.38 16.42 18.85
CA ILE A 5 -8.86 15.14 18.30
C ILE A 5 -8.09 14.82 17.03
N ALA A 6 -7.41 13.68 16.99
CA ALA A 6 -6.76 13.18 15.78
C ALA A 6 -7.78 12.45 14.90
N LEU A 7 -7.89 12.85 13.63
CA LEU A 7 -8.68 12.12 12.65
C LEU A 7 -7.77 11.15 11.88
N ALA A 8 -7.94 9.86 12.13
CA ALA A 8 -7.15 8.78 11.54
C ALA A 8 -8.01 7.87 10.65
N GLY A 9 -7.41 7.19 9.70
CA GLY A 9 -8.09 6.22 8.84
C GLY A 9 -7.29 5.85 7.60
N ASN A 10 -7.72 4.79 6.96
CA ASN A 10 -7.08 4.28 5.75
C ASN A 10 -7.24 5.26 4.57
N PRO A 11 -6.35 5.20 3.56
CA PRO A 11 -6.58 5.90 2.31
C PRO A 11 -7.95 5.54 1.72
N ASN A 12 -8.65 6.53 1.16
CA ASN A 12 -9.96 6.40 0.50
C ASN A 12 -11.14 5.99 1.40
N CYS A 13 -10.99 5.95 2.73
CA CYS A 13 -12.11 5.69 3.66
C CYS A 13 -13.09 6.87 3.81
N GLY A 14 -12.84 8.02 3.17
CA GLY A 14 -13.66 9.23 3.25
C GLY A 14 -13.22 10.24 4.31
N LYS A 15 -11.97 10.15 4.79
CA LYS A 15 -11.37 10.97 5.84
C LYS A 15 -11.45 12.47 5.52
N THR A 16 -10.99 12.90 4.35
CA THR A 16 -11.03 14.31 3.91
C THR A 16 -12.45 14.84 3.83
N THR A 17 -13.40 14.01 3.39
CA THR A 17 -14.82 14.40 3.34
C THR A 17 -15.38 14.64 4.75
N LEU A 18 -15.08 13.74 5.69
CA LEU A 18 -15.48 13.89 7.08
C LEU A 18 -14.83 15.13 7.72
N PHE A 19 -13.54 15.35 7.51
CA PHE A 19 -12.83 16.51 8.01
C PHE A 19 -13.48 17.82 7.52
N ASN A 20 -13.80 17.92 6.24
CA ASN A 20 -14.47 19.08 5.68
C ASN A 20 -15.90 19.28 6.25
N ASN A 21 -16.63 18.20 6.48
CA ASN A 21 -17.94 18.26 7.11
C ASN A 21 -17.87 18.84 8.53
N LEU A 22 -16.87 18.42 9.31
CA LEU A 22 -16.69 18.78 10.71
C LEU A 22 -16.12 20.20 10.89
N THR A 23 -15.19 20.63 10.03
CA THR A 23 -14.45 21.90 10.20
C THR A 23 -14.97 23.03 9.29
N GLY A 24 -15.54 22.70 8.14
CA GLY A 24 -16.02 23.70 7.17
C GLY A 24 -14.86 24.53 6.58
N SER A 25 -15.00 25.86 6.58
CA SER A 25 -13.99 26.80 6.07
C SER A 25 -12.89 27.16 7.06
N ASN A 26 -13.01 26.74 8.32
CA ASN A 26 -12.07 27.08 9.40
C ASN A 26 -10.90 26.08 9.45
N GLN A 27 -10.11 26.03 8.38
CA GLN A 27 -9.00 25.09 8.24
C GLN A 27 -7.69 25.84 8.07
N TYR A 28 -6.64 25.29 8.67
CA TYR A 28 -5.25 25.64 8.41
C TYR A 28 -4.60 24.52 7.61
N VAL A 29 -3.97 24.86 6.50
CA VAL A 29 -3.26 23.92 5.63
C VAL A 29 -1.80 24.32 5.58
N GLY A 30 -0.91 23.38 5.84
CA GLY A 30 0.54 23.58 5.79
C GLY A 30 1.21 22.22 5.53
N ASN A 31 2.51 22.14 5.81
CA ASN A 31 3.24 20.88 5.78
C ASN A 31 3.67 20.48 7.19
N TRP A 32 3.79 19.18 7.41
CA TRP A 32 4.40 18.67 8.63
C TRP A 32 5.87 19.10 8.70
N PRO A 33 6.41 19.46 9.89
CA PRO A 33 7.79 19.90 10.03
C PRO A 33 8.80 18.90 9.45
N GLY A 34 9.67 19.38 8.55
CA GLY A 34 10.76 18.59 7.97
C GLY A 34 10.38 17.58 6.89
N VAL A 35 9.12 17.55 6.45
CA VAL A 35 8.64 16.64 5.39
C VAL A 35 7.66 17.35 4.44
N THR A 36 7.47 16.78 3.25
CA THR A 36 6.55 17.31 2.22
C THR A 36 5.10 16.84 2.40
N VAL A 37 4.78 16.19 3.52
CA VAL A 37 3.44 15.67 3.83
C VAL A 37 2.54 16.81 4.29
N GLU A 38 1.34 16.91 3.72
CA GLU A 38 0.37 17.95 4.03
C GLU A 38 -0.20 17.79 5.46
N LYS A 39 -0.24 18.91 6.21
CA LYS A 39 -0.85 19.01 7.53
C LYS A 39 -2.14 19.83 7.43
N LYS A 40 -3.27 19.26 7.88
CA LYS A 40 -4.55 19.95 7.96
C LYS A 40 -5.06 19.97 9.39
N GLU A 41 -5.37 21.15 9.88
CA GLU A 41 -5.92 21.39 11.21
C GLU A 41 -7.16 22.28 11.09
N GLY A 42 -8.21 21.98 11.85
CA GLY A 42 -9.43 22.78 11.81
C GLY A 42 -10.16 22.78 13.14
N LYS A 43 -10.95 23.83 13.39
CA LYS A 43 -11.82 23.90 14.55
C LYS A 43 -13.15 23.21 14.24
N LEU A 44 -13.65 22.46 15.20
CA LEU A 44 -14.99 21.84 15.10
C LEU A 44 -16.06 22.90 14.96
N LYS A 45 -16.99 22.73 14.05
CA LYS A 45 -18.16 23.62 13.88
C LYS A 45 -18.98 23.67 15.18
N GLY A 46 -19.25 24.86 15.66
CA GLY A 46 -20.04 25.08 16.89
C GLY A 46 -19.20 25.06 18.18
N GLU A 47 -17.99 24.47 18.16
CA GLU A 47 -17.11 24.33 19.33
C GLU A 47 -15.76 25.00 19.07
N LYS A 48 -15.48 26.15 19.75
CA LYS A 48 -14.25 26.92 19.51
C LYS A 48 -13.01 26.29 20.16
N ASP A 49 -13.23 25.42 21.15
CA ASP A 49 -12.17 24.83 21.98
C ASP A 49 -11.79 23.41 21.53
N VAL A 50 -12.42 22.88 20.47
CA VAL A 50 -12.11 21.56 19.91
C VAL A 50 -11.40 21.72 18.57
N ILE A 51 -10.20 21.15 18.51
CA ILE A 51 -9.33 21.17 17.33
C ILE A 51 -9.29 19.75 16.75
N ILE A 52 -9.56 19.63 15.45
CA ILE A 52 -9.42 18.37 14.71
C ILE A 52 -8.15 18.45 13.88
N GLN A 53 -7.25 17.51 14.11
CA GLN A 53 -6.03 17.32 13.33
C GLN A 53 -6.25 16.18 12.33
N ASP A 54 -6.25 16.50 11.03
CA ASP A 54 -6.29 15.48 9.98
C ASP A 54 -4.90 14.83 9.85
N LEU A 55 -4.84 13.52 10.06
CA LEU A 55 -3.62 12.75 9.84
C LEU A 55 -3.58 12.24 8.39
N PRO A 56 -2.41 12.01 7.82
CA PRO A 56 -2.29 11.31 6.53
C PRO A 56 -3.07 9.98 6.52
N GLY A 57 -3.53 9.56 5.35
CA GLY A 57 -4.17 8.24 5.20
C GLY A 57 -3.12 7.14 5.29
N ILE A 58 -3.26 6.25 6.26
CA ILE A 58 -2.31 5.18 6.54
C ILE A 58 -2.99 3.84 6.67
N TYR A 59 -2.27 2.76 6.40
CA TYR A 59 -2.76 1.39 6.61
C TYR A 59 -2.27 0.80 7.94
N SER A 60 -1.13 1.26 8.43
CA SER A 60 -0.54 0.82 9.68
C SER A 60 0.26 1.95 10.35
N LEU A 61 0.66 1.73 11.61
CA LEU A 61 1.59 2.60 12.33
C LEU A 61 3.05 2.12 12.19
N SER A 62 3.32 1.22 11.25
CA SER A 62 4.68 0.79 10.91
C SER A 62 5.39 1.85 10.06
N PRO A 63 6.70 2.08 10.22
CA PRO A 63 7.39 3.24 9.67
C PRO A 63 7.87 3.05 8.21
N TYR A 64 7.03 2.48 7.34
CA TYR A 64 7.43 2.20 5.95
C TYR A 64 7.30 3.40 5.02
N THR A 65 6.28 4.27 5.24
CA THR A 65 6.05 5.46 4.44
C THR A 65 6.24 6.73 5.28
N LEU A 66 6.48 7.87 4.62
CA LEU A 66 6.58 9.16 5.31
C LEU A 66 5.28 9.52 6.03
N GLU A 67 4.14 9.19 5.44
CA GLU A 67 2.81 9.40 5.97
C GLU A 67 2.61 8.60 7.29
N GLU A 68 3.05 7.35 7.33
CA GLU A 68 2.98 6.49 8.51
C GLU A 68 3.91 7.00 9.62
N VAL A 69 5.13 7.43 9.26
CA VAL A 69 6.07 8.04 10.20
C VAL A 69 5.50 9.29 10.84
N VAL A 70 4.89 10.17 10.03
CA VAL A 70 4.27 11.42 10.50
C VAL A 70 3.12 11.14 11.44
N SER A 71 2.20 10.26 11.03
CA SER A 71 1.01 9.91 11.82
C SER A 71 1.40 9.28 13.16
N ARG A 72 2.33 8.32 13.16
CA ARG A 72 2.89 7.69 14.35
C ARG A 72 3.54 8.72 15.27
N THR A 73 4.42 9.57 14.73
CA THR A 73 5.12 10.58 15.52
C THR A 73 4.15 11.53 16.19
N TYR A 74 3.10 11.95 15.48
CA TYR A 74 2.06 12.81 16.05
C TYR A 74 1.32 12.12 17.20
N LEU A 75 0.86 10.88 16.99
CA LEU A 75 0.08 10.15 17.98
C LEU A 75 0.88 9.87 19.27
N VAL A 76 2.16 9.51 19.12
CA VAL A 76 3.02 9.15 20.27
C VAL A 76 3.58 10.39 20.98
N LYS A 77 3.99 11.44 20.23
CA LYS A 77 4.65 12.63 20.85
C LYS A 77 3.69 13.74 21.23
N GLU A 78 2.70 14.06 20.36
CA GLU A 78 1.73 15.14 20.64
C GLU A 78 0.59 14.70 21.51
N LYS A 79 0.35 13.39 21.62
CA LYS A 79 -0.64 12.76 22.51
C LYS A 79 -2.00 13.46 22.44
N PRO A 80 -2.76 13.31 21.33
CA PRO A 80 -4.09 13.91 21.25
C PRO A 80 -5.02 13.36 22.33
N ASP A 81 -6.02 14.13 22.75
CA ASP A 81 -6.95 13.76 23.80
C ASP A 81 -7.90 12.62 23.39
N ALA A 82 -8.16 12.46 22.08
CA ALA A 82 -8.90 11.34 21.50
C ALA A 82 -8.53 11.12 20.03
N ILE A 83 -8.85 9.93 19.52
CA ILE A 83 -8.71 9.56 18.12
C ILE A 83 -10.11 9.28 17.54
N LEU A 84 -10.47 9.99 16.48
CA LEU A 84 -11.63 9.67 15.64
C LEU A 84 -11.13 8.85 14.46
N ASN A 85 -11.33 7.54 14.52
CA ASN A 85 -10.88 6.62 13.48
C ASN A 85 -12.01 6.35 12.48
N ILE A 86 -11.83 6.80 11.22
CA ILE A 86 -12.79 6.54 10.15
C ILE A 86 -12.50 5.22 9.46
N ILE A 87 -13.52 4.38 9.35
CA ILE A 87 -13.47 3.01 8.83
C ILE A 87 -14.37 2.90 7.61
N ASP A 88 -13.87 2.34 6.52
CA ASP A 88 -14.70 1.94 5.39
C ASP A 88 -15.51 0.68 5.74
N GLY A 89 -16.83 0.83 5.93
CA GLY A 89 -17.71 -0.28 6.26
C GLY A 89 -17.85 -1.33 5.17
N THR A 90 -17.50 -1.02 3.92
CA THR A 90 -17.51 -1.99 2.80
C THR A 90 -16.30 -2.92 2.81
N ASN A 91 -15.18 -2.47 3.44
CA ASN A 91 -13.91 -3.18 3.58
C ASN A 91 -13.43 -3.18 5.04
N ILE A 92 -14.33 -3.55 5.95
CA ILE A 92 -14.12 -3.38 7.38
C ILE A 92 -12.88 -4.15 7.90
N GLU A 93 -12.66 -5.37 7.42
CA GLU A 93 -11.53 -6.23 7.83
C GLU A 93 -10.18 -5.52 7.66
N ARG A 94 -9.94 -4.92 6.49
CA ARG A 94 -8.71 -4.19 6.20
C ARG A 94 -8.54 -2.94 7.06
N ASN A 95 -9.64 -2.26 7.36
CA ASN A 95 -9.61 -1.03 8.14
C ASN A 95 -9.41 -1.30 9.64
N LEU A 96 -9.92 -2.42 10.14
CA LEU A 96 -9.72 -2.80 11.54
C LEU A 96 -8.27 -3.09 11.90
N TYR A 97 -7.39 -3.37 10.93
CA TYR A 97 -5.98 -3.54 11.17
C TYR A 97 -5.33 -2.28 11.78
N LEU A 98 -5.60 -1.11 11.18
CA LEU A 98 -5.18 0.16 11.77
C LEU A 98 -5.87 0.43 13.11
N THR A 99 -7.17 0.10 13.21
CA THR A 99 -7.94 0.31 14.44
C THR A 99 -7.32 -0.42 15.63
N THR A 100 -6.91 -1.68 15.48
CA THR A 100 -6.25 -2.43 16.55
C THR A 100 -4.97 -1.76 17.04
N GLN A 101 -4.16 -1.21 16.11
CA GLN A 101 -2.93 -0.49 16.45
C GLN A 101 -3.20 0.86 17.14
N LEU A 102 -4.27 1.57 16.74
CA LEU A 102 -4.66 2.82 17.39
C LEU A 102 -5.14 2.61 18.84
N ILE A 103 -5.85 1.52 19.07
CA ILE A 103 -6.32 1.15 20.42
C ILE A 103 -5.14 0.83 21.34
N GLU A 104 -4.11 0.15 20.83
CA GLU A 104 -2.90 -0.20 21.60
C GLU A 104 -2.11 1.01 22.11
N LEU A 105 -2.31 2.21 21.52
CA LEU A 105 -1.74 3.45 22.03
C LEU A 105 -2.36 3.90 23.37
N GLY A 106 -3.44 3.27 23.84
CA GLY A 106 -4.12 3.67 25.09
C GLY A 106 -4.87 5.00 25.02
N ILE A 107 -4.86 5.69 23.88
CA ILE A 107 -5.60 6.93 23.65
C ILE A 107 -7.07 6.57 23.38
N PRO A 108 -8.06 7.31 23.93
CA PRO A 108 -9.48 7.05 23.65
C PRO A 108 -9.78 7.05 22.14
N VAL A 109 -10.32 5.96 21.60
CA VAL A 109 -10.66 5.79 20.19
C VAL A 109 -12.18 5.74 20.01
N VAL A 110 -12.68 6.47 19.03
CA VAL A 110 -14.06 6.36 18.53
C VAL A 110 -14.02 5.94 17.07
N MET A 111 -14.68 4.83 16.75
CA MET A 111 -14.80 4.32 15.38
C MET A 111 -15.96 4.97 14.65
N ALA A 112 -15.71 5.66 13.55
CA ALA A 112 -16.72 6.18 12.64
C ALA A 112 -16.82 5.24 11.42
N VAL A 113 -17.80 4.34 11.42
CA VAL A 113 -18.01 3.38 10.32
C VAL A 113 -18.72 4.10 9.17
N ASN A 114 -17.93 4.44 8.17
CA ASN A 114 -18.36 5.20 6.98
C ASN A 114 -18.91 4.32 5.87
N MET A 115 -19.50 4.95 4.85
CA MET A 115 -20.10 4.27 3.70
C MET A 115 -21.25 3.33 4.10
N ILE A 116 -21.93 3.62 5.23
CA ILE A 116 -23.02 2.77 5.71
C ILE A 116 -24.20 2.68 4.73
N ASP A 117 -24.38 3.68 3.90
CA ASP A 117 -25.35 3.68 2.81
C ASP A 117 -25.03 2.63 1.74
N LEU A 118 -23.74 2.41 1.44
CA LEU A 118 -23.29 1.34 0.55
C LEU A 118 -23.43 -0.03 1.21
N VAL A 119 -23.06 -0.15 2.49
CA VAL A 119 -23.25 -1.39 3.27
C VAL A 119 -24.72 -1.81 3.24
N ARG A 120 -25.64 -0.89 3.53
CA ARG A 120 -27.10 -1.14 3.48
C ARG A 120 -27.59 -1.48 2.08
N LYS A 121 -27.08 -0.78 1.05
CA LYS A 121 -27.42 -1.05 -0.37
C LYS A 121 -26.97 -2.46 -0.78
N ASN A 122 -25.84 -2.93 -0.29
CA ASN A 122 -25.36 -4.27 -0.53
C ASN A 122 -26.16 -5.33 0.24
N GLY A 123 -26.97 -4.92 1.21
CA GLY A 123 -27.76 -5.78 2.09
C GLY A 123 -26.97 -6.37 3.27
N ASP A 124 -25.75 -5.89 3.48
CA ASP A 124 -24.92 -6.26 4.61
C ASP A 124 -25.35 -5.52 5.87
N LYS A 125 -25.06 -6.08 7.03
CA LYS A 125 -25.39 -5.49 8.34
C LYS A 125 -24.17 -5.55 9.25
N ILE A 126 -23.84 -4.42 9.86
CA ILE A 126 -22.78 -4.29 10.85
C ILE A 126 -23.43 -4.04 12.20
N ASP A 127 -23.19 -4.91 13.16
CA ASP A 127 -23.64 -4.75 14.55
C ASP A 127 -22.60 -3.94 15.35
N LEU A 128 -22.83 -2.63 15.42
CA LEU A 128 -21.92 -1.71 16.12
C LEU A 128 -21.76 -2.01 17.59
N LYS A 129 -22.79 -2.59 18.25
CA LYS A 129 -22.69 -2.92 19.66
C LYS A 129 -21.71 -4.07 19.91
N LYS A 130 -21.77 -5.09 19.04
CA LYS A 130 -20.81 -6.18 19.07
C LYS A 130 -19.41 -5.72 18.70
N LEU A 131 -19.30 -4.90 17.64
CA LEU A 131 -18.04 -4.33 17.22
C LEU A 131 -17.38 -3.52 18.35
N SER A 132 -18.15 -2.66 19.03
CA SER A 132 -17.69 -1.90 20.20
C SER A 132 -17.26 -2.79 21.36
N ALA A 133 -18.01 -3.84 21.65
CA ALA A 133 -17.71 -4.75 22.77
C ALA A 133 -16.43 -5.56 22.53
N GLU A 134 -16.23 -6.05 21.31
CA GLU A 134 -15.03 -6.84 20.95
C GLU A 134 -13.77 -5.97 20.91
N LEU A 135 -13.86 -4.73 20.43
CA LEU A 135 -12.71 -3.83 20.28
C LEU A 135 -12.48 -2.89 21.48
N GLY A 136 -13.38 -2.88 22.46
CA GLY A 136 -13.26 -2.03 23.64
C GLY A 136 -13.45 -0.52 23.38
N CYS A 137 -13.88 -0.09 22.19
CA CYS A 137 -14.05 1.31 21.83
C CYS A 137 -15.44 1.59 21.24
N GLN A 138 -15.90 2.84 21.35
CA GLN A 138 -17.23 3.22 20.86
C GLN A 138 -17.27 3.26 19.32
N ALA A 139 -18.42 2.88 18.74
CA ALA A 139 -18.62 2.89 17.30
C ALA A 139 -19.89 3.66 16.91
N VAL A 140 -19.84 4.37 15.80
CA VAL A 140 -20.95 5.13 15.23
C VAL A 140 -21.04 4.94 13.72
N GLU A 141 -22.26 4.80 13.19
CA GLU A 141 -22.49 4.79 11.74
C GLU A 141 -22.44 6.20 11.17
N ILE A 142 -21.76 6.36 10.04
CA ILE A 142 -21.72 7.62 9.30
C ILE A 142 -21.85 7.39 7.80
N SER A 143 -22.30 8.43 7.09
CA SER A 143 -22.10 8.59 5.66
C SER A 143 -21.51 9.98 5.43
N ALA A 144 -20.19 10.05 5.34
CA ALA A 144 -19.50 11.32 5.16
C ALA A 144 -19.95 12.05 3.90
N LEU A 145 -20.25 11.30 2.81
CA LEU A 145 -20.74 11.88 1.56
C LEU A 145 -22.11 12.56 1.71
N LYS A 146 -23.00 11.98 2.54
CA LYS A 146 -24.33 12.53 2.83
C LYS A 146 -24.37 13.44 4.05
N ASN A 147 -23.23 13.57 4.73
CA ASN A 147 -23.10 14.26 6.02
C ASN A 147 -24.01 13.71 7.13
N GLU A 148 -24.34 12.41 7.06
CA GLU A 148 -25.15 11.73 8.08
C GLU A 148 -24.22 11.20 9.19
N GLY A 149 -24.54 11.48 10.45
CA GLY A 149 -23.82 10.96 11.62
C GLY A 149 -22.47 11.63 11.90
N SER A 150 -21.96 12.53 11.06
CA SER A 150 -20.65 13.18 11.22
C SER A 150 -20.56 13.97 12.53
N GLU A 151 -21.58 14.77 12.85
CA GLU A 151 -21.62 15.56 14.08
C GLU A 151 -21.67 14.68 15.34
N LYS A 152 -22.46 13.60 15.29
CA LYS A 152 -22.53 12.61 16.39
C LYS A 152 -21.17 11.95 16.63
N ALA A 153 -20.43 11.63 15.57
CA ALA A 153 -19.08 11.06 15.67
C ALA A 153 -18.12 12.02 16.37
N ALA A 154 -18.18 13.31 16.05
CA ALA A 154 -17.37 14.35 16.69
C ALA A 154 -17.73 14.52 18.17
N GLN A 155 -19.03 14.58 18.49
CA GLN A 155 -19.51 14.68 19.89
C GLN A 155 -19.09 13.47 20.72
N MET A 156 -19.11 12.26 20.16
CA MET A 156 -18.63 11.06 20.85
C MET A 156 -17.12 11.11 21.09
N ALA A 157 -16.34 11.59 20.10
CA ALA A 157 -14.90 11.74 20.25
C ALA A 157 -14.55 12.81 21.30
N GLU A 158 -15.28 13.92 21.34
CA GLU A 158 -15.14 14.97 22.35
C GLU A 158 -15.49 14.44 23.75
N ALA A 159 -16.58 13.68 23.88
CA ALA A 159 -16.97 13.05 25.14
C ALA A 159 -15.93 12.05 25.62
N ALA A 160 -15.35 11.25 24.72
CA ALA A 160 -14.26 10.33 25.02
C ALA A 160 -13.00 11.06 25.49
N ALA A 161 -12.64 12.17 24.85
CA ALA A 161 -11.53 13.03 25.23
C ALA A 161 -11.74 13.61 26.66
N LYS A 162 -12.94 14.11 26.96
CA LYS A 162 -13.28 14.66 28.30
C LYS A 162 -13.30 13.58 29.37
N ALA A 163 -13.68 12.36 29.04
CA ALA A 163 -13.71 11.26 30.00
C ALA A 163 -12.32 10.78 30.41
N GLY A 164 -11.32 10.93 29.53
CA GLY A 164 -9.92 10.58 29.80
C GLY A 164 -9.70 9.14 30.26
N LYS A 165 -10.69 8.26 30.06
CA LYS A 165 -10.58 6.85 30.48
C LYS A 165 -9.72 6.10 29.49
N ALA A 166 -8.70 5.40 29.99
CA ALA A 166 -7.97 4.41 29.22
C ALA A 166 -8.95 3.38 28.62
N VAL A 167 -8.77 3.06 27.37
CA VAL A 167 -9.53 2.01 26.67
C VAL A 167 -9.10 0.68 27.27
N GLU A 168 -10.06 -0.20 27.59
CA GLU A 168 -9.75 -1.58 27.94
C GLU A 168 -9.19 -2.27 26.69
N LEU A 169 -7.91 -2.68 26.78
CA LEU A 169 -7.21 -3.24 25.62
C LEU A 169 -7.78 -4.63 25.28
N PRO A 170 -8.19 -4.88 24.04
CA PRO A 170 -8.65 -6.19 23.63
C PRO A 170 -7.47 -7.19 23.60
N HIS A 171 -7.76 -8.45 23.88
CA HIS A 171 -6.80 -9.55 23.77
C HIS A 171 -6.57 -9.92 22.30
N VAL A 172 -5.71 -9.16 21.62
CA VAL A 172 -5.40 -9.36 20.19
C VAL A 172 -4.46 -10.54 19.99
N PHE A 173 -3.50 -10.71 20.90
CA PHE A 173 -2.49 -11.76 20.83
C PHE A 173 -2.79 -12.89 21.79
N THR A 174 -2.31 -14.10 21.50
CA THR A 174 -2.57 -15.30 22.29
C THR A 174 -1.32 -16.20 22.39
N GLY A 175 -1.31 -17.11 23.35
CA GLY A 175 -0.27 -18.13 23.49
C GLY A 175 1.10 -17.56 23.80
N SER A 176 2.14 -18.12 23.17
CA SER A 176 3.55 -17.75 23.35
C SER A 176 3.82 -16.29 22.99
N VAL A 177 3.10 -15.74 22.01
CA VAL A 177 3.26 -14.34 21.60
C VAL A 177 2.82 -13.38 22.71
N GLU A 178 1.66 -13.62 23.31
CA GLU A 178 1.19 -12.79 24.43
C GLU A 178 2.13 -12.88 25.62
N HIS A 179 2.66 -14.08 25.91
CA HIS A 179 3.64 -14.29 26.96
C HIS A 179 4.95 -13.53 26.71
N ALA A 180 5.48 -13.59 25.48
CA ALA A 180 6.69 -12.85 25.12
C ALA A 180 6.47 -11.33 25.18
N ILE A 181 5.31 -10.82 24.71
CA ILE A 181 4.98 -9.40 24.80
C ILE A 181 4.90 -8.96 26.28
N ALA A 182 4.29 -9.76 27.17
CA ALA A 182 4.22 -9.45 28.59
C ALA A 182 5.63 -9.38 29.23
N HIS A 183 6.54 -10.28 28.90
CA HIS A 183 7.94 -10.19 29.35
C HIS A 183 8.66 -8.95 28.83
N ILE A 184 8.38 -8.54 27.60
CA ILE A 184 8.93 -7.30 27.04
C ILE A 184 8.37 -6.09 27.80
N GLU A 185 7.06 -6.06 28.11
CA GLU A 185 6.44 -5.01 28.93
C GLU A 185 7.13 -4.89 30.29
N GLU A 186 7.32 -6.00 31.01
CA GLU A 186 8.03 -6.02 32.29
C GLU A 186 9.45 -5.46 32.16
N SER A 187 10.16 -5.82 31.07
CA SER A 187 11.53 -5.42 30.80
C SER A 187 11.71 -3.91 30.51
N ILE A 188 10.69 -3.27 29.97
CA ILE A 188 10.72 -1.84 29.63
C ILE A 188 9.90 -0.97 30.60
N GLN A 189 9.26 -1.57 31.60
CA GLN A 189 8.48 -0.85 32.61
C GLN A 189 9.34 0.22 33.31
N GLY A 190 8.77 1.42 33.47
CA GLY A 190 9.48 2.58 34.02
C GLY A 190 10.49 3.27 33.08
N LYS A 191 10.71 2.74 31.87
CA LYS A 191 11.52 3.40 30.83
C LYS A 191 10.66 4.15 29.81
N VAL A 192 9.39 3.79 29.71
CA VAL A 192 8.39 4.39 28.84
C VAL A 192 7.17 4.82 29.65
N ASP A 193 6.32 5.65 29.07
CA ASP A 193 5.05 6.05 29.67
C ASP A 193 4.12 4.83 29.72
N ASP A 194 3.52 4.55 30.89
CA ASP A 194 2.68 3.40 31.12
C ASP A 194 1.51 3.28 30.11
N HIS A 195 1.02 4.42 29.58
CA HIS A 195 -0.03 4.41 28.57
C HIS A 195 0.41 3.79 27.24
N PHE A 196 1.70 3.87 26.89
CA PHE A 196 2.26 3.37 25.66
C PHE A 196 3.02 2.05 25.83
N LEU A 197 3.05 1.51 27.04
CA LEU A 197 3.85 0.33 27.40
C LEU A 197 3.57 -0.84 26.44
N ARG A 198 2.30 -1.16 26.26
CA ARG A 198 1.86 -2.22 25.34
C ARG A 198 2.32 -1.98 23.91
N TRP A 199 2.12 -0.78 23.41
CA TRP A 199 2.50 -0.41 22.06
C TRP A 199 4.01 -0.55 21.84
N TYR A 200 4.83 -0.06 22.79
CA TYR A 200 6.29 -0.20 22.71
C TYR A 200 6.71 -1.67 22.76
N ALA A 201 6.09 -2.49 23.59
CA ALA A 201 6.40 -3.91 23.69
C ALA A 201 6.11 -4.65 22.37
N VAL A 202 4.96 -4.39 21.75
CA VAL A 202 4.63 -4.98 20.44
C VAL A 202 5.61 -4.52 19.36
N LYS A 203 6.00 -3.23 19.34
CA LYS A 203 6.98 -2.72 18.38
C LYS A 203 8.40 -3.27 18.58
N LEU A 204 8.80 -3.51 19.82
CA LEU A 204 10.05 -4.19 20.12
C LEU A 204 10.01 -5.66 19.68
N PHE A 205 8.85 -6.34 19.85
CA PHE A 205 8.66 -7.69 19.33
C PHE A 205 8.78 -7.73 17.81
N GLU A 206 8.22 -6.75 17.08
CA GLU A 206 8.38 -6.59 15.63
C GLU A 206 9.81 -6.18 15.21
N ARG A 207 10.73 -5.97 16.14
CA ARG A 207 12.10 -5.43 15.91
C ARG A 207 12.12 -4.09 15.20
N ASP A 208 11.18 -3.19 15.51
CA ASP A 208 11.12 -1.85 14.91
C ASP A 208 12.38 -1.02 15.27
N ASP A 209 13.25 -0.80 14.27
CA ASP A 209 14.53 -0.12 14.43
C ASP A 209 14.37 1.28 15.04
N LYS A 210 13.31 2.03 14.63
CA LYS A 210 13.09 3.38 15.13
C LYS A 210 12.70 3.41 16.62
N VAL A 211 11.99 2.39 17.09
CA VAL A 211 11.69 2.25 18.52
C VAL A 211 12.94 1.87 19.29
N GLN A 212 13.75 0.97 18.77
CA GLN A 212 15.02 0.61 19.39
C GLN A 212 15.95 1.81 19.51
N ASP A 213 16.07 2.63 18.46
CA ASP A 213 16.86 3.86 18.43
C ASP A 213 16.30 4.94 19.39
N GLU A 214 14.97 5.05 19.51
CA GLU A 214 14.31 6.02 20.40
C GLU A 214 14.53 5.67 21.87
N LEU A 215 14.35 4.40 22.23
CA LEU A 215 14.45 3.94 23.61
C LEU A 215 15.89 3.78 24.10
N LYS A 216 16.87 3.65 23.21
CA LYS A 216 18.29 3.49 23.53
C LYS A 216 18.55 2.44 24.62
N LEU A 217 17.90 1.27 24.49
CA LEU A 217 17.99 0.21 25.46
C LEU A 217 19.40 -0.37 25.52
N ASP A 218 19.79 -0.87 26.70
CA ASP A 218 21.08 -1.55 26.89
C ASP A 218 21.18 -2.82 26.03
N LYS A 219 22.36 -3.09 25.51
CA LYS A 219 22.59 -4.28 24.66
C LYS A 219 22.21 -5.59 25.33
N SER A 220 22.40 -5.70 26.65
CA SER A 220 22.01 -6.88 27.43
C SER A 220 20.48 -7.06 27.46
N LEU A 221 19.75 -5.98 27.57
CA LEU A 221 18.28 -5.99 27.59
C LEU A 221 17.74 -6.31 26.20
N LEU A 222 18.32 -5.71 25.15
CA LEU A 222 17.96 -6.06 23.77
C LEU A 222 18.21 -7.52 23.44
N ALA A 223 19.31 -8.10 23.92
CA ALA A 223 19.60 -9.52 23.73
C ALA A 223 18.57 -10.40 24.48
N HIS A 224 18.18 -10.04 25.69
CA HIS A 224 17.14 -10.74 26.44
C HIS A 224 15.76 -10.69 25.73
N ILE A 225 15.39 -9.53 25.23
CA ILE A 225 14.16 -9.37 24.43
C ILE A 225 14.22 -10.23 23.15
N ASP A 226 15.37 -10.21 22.46
CA ASP A 226 15.54 -10.96 21.22
C ASP A 226 15.49 -12.47 21.43
N ASP A 227 15.93 -12.98 22.59
CA ASP A 227 15.81 -14.40 22.93
C ASP A 227 14.34 -14.83 23.05
N HIS A 228 13.47 -14.04 23.72
CA HIS A 228 12.04 -14.33 23.77
C HIS A 228 11.37 -14.27 22.39
N ILE A 229 11.80 -13.33 21.53
CA ILE A 229 11.28 -13.23 20.15
C ILE A 229 11.67 -14.46 19.35
N LYS A 230 12.95 -14.90 19.42
CA LYS A 230 13.44 -16.09 18.73
C LYS A 230 12.74 -17.37 19.17
N ASP A 231 12.41 -17.49 20.45
CA ASP A 231 11.66 -18.64 20.93
C ASP A 231 10.28 -18.70 20.26
N CYS A 232 9.57 -17.56 20.09
CA CYS A 232 8.30 -17.51 19.37
C CYS A 232 8.47 -17.77 17.88
N GLU A 233 9.52 -17.22 17.24
CA GLU A 233 9.82 -17.45 15.83
C GLU A 233 10.09 -18.95 15.55
N ASN A 234 10.84 -19.61 16.43
CA ASN A 234 11.12 -21.04 16.32
C ASN A 234 9.86 -21.91 16.54
N GLU A 235 8.98 -21.51 17.47
CA GLU A 235 7.73 -22.23 17.73
C GLU A 235 6.75 -22.11 16.57
N MET A 236 6.65 -20.90 15.98
CA MET A 236 5.67 -20.58 14.93
C MET A 236 6.19 -20.79 13.50
N ASP A 237 7.48 -21.06 13.33
CA ASP A 237 8.15 -21.19 12.02
C ASP A 237 7.92 -19.99 11.09
N ASP A 238 7.90 -18.77 11.67
CA ASP A 238 7.65 -17.52 10.95
C ASP A 238 8.46 -16.37 11.60
N ASP A 239 8.64 -15.25 10.90
CA ASP A 239 9.31 -14.08 11.46
C ASP A 239 8.38 -13.27 12.37
N ALA A 240 8.97 -12.47 13.27
CA ALA A 240 8.25 -11.73 14.30
C ALA A 240 7.17 -10.77 13.74
N GLU A 241 7.45 -10.09 12.62
CA GLU A 241 6.50 -9.18 11.97
C GLU A 241 5.31 -9.94 11.38
N SER A 242 5.58 -11.06 10.71
CA SER A 242 4.55 -11.96 10.16
C SER A 242 3.69 -12.57 11.26
N ILE A 243 4.28 -12.99 12.38
CA ILE A 243 3.57 -13.54 13.54
C ILE A 243 2.54 -12.52 14.08
N ILE A 244 2.98 -11.29 14.35
CA ILE A 244 2.11 -10.20 14.83
C ILE A 244 0.99 -9.92 13.82
N THR A 245 1.33 -9.82 12.55
CA THR A 245 0.36 -9.56 11.48
C THR A 245 -0.68 -10.67 11.37
N ASN A 246 -0.25 -11.92 11.40
CA ASN A 246 -1.13 -13.08 11.30
C ASN A 246 -2.08 -13.17 12.50
N GLN A 247 -1.61 -12.93 13.72
CA GLN A 247 -2.45 -12.92 14.91
C GLN A 247 -3.46 -11.76 14.91
N ARG A 248 -3.06 -10.56 14.46
CA ARG A 248 -4.00 -9.43 14.29
C ARG A 248 -5.12 -9.79 13.31
N TYR A 249 -4.79 -10.35 12.15
CA TYR A 249 -5.80 -10.75 11.19
C TYR A 249 -6.69 -11.90 11.69
N ALA A 250 -6.14 -12.86 12.43
CA ALA A 250 -6.94 -13.91 13.07
C ALA A 250 -7.96 -13.32 14.07
N TYR A 251 -7.52 -12.38 14.90
CA TYR A 251 -8.39 -11.65 15.81
C TYR A 251 -9.46 -10.83 15.06
N ILE A 252 -9.07 -10.05 14.08
CA ILE A 252 -9.98 -9.23 13.25
C ILE A 252 -11.04 -10.10 12.59
N ASN A 253 -10.67 -11.25 12.03
CA ASN A 253 -11.61 -12.17 11.41
C ASN A 253 -12.65 -12.66 12.44
N THR A 254 -12.23 -13.00 13.66
CA THR A 254 -13.14 -13.38 14.75
C THR A 254 -14.12 -12.25 15.09
N VAL A 255 -13.63 -11.00 15.16
CA VAL A 255 -14.48 -9.82 15.42
C VAL A 255 -15.49 -9.62 14.29
N VAL A 256 -15.04 -9.72 13.05
CA VAL A 256 -15.88 -9.53 11.86
C VAL A 256 -16.94 -10.64 11.75
N GLU A 257 -16.60 -11.89 11.99
CA GLU A 257 -17.56 -13.00 12.01
C GLU A 257 -18.69 -12.77 13.04
N LYS A 258 -18.38 -12.20 14.20
CA LYS A 258 -19.35 -11.90 15.24
C LYS A 258 -20.20 -10.66 14.94
N ALA A 259 -19.57 -9.61 14.37
CA ALA A 259 -20.18 -8.28 14.23
C ALA A 259 -20.79 -8.02 12.85
N VAL A 260 -20.32 -8.67 11.79
CA VAL A 260 -20.72 -8.39 10.41
C VAL A 260 -21.51 -9.55 9.84
N LYS A 261 -22.75 -9.28 9.44
CA LYS A 261 -23.57 -10.22 8.67
C LYS A 261 -23.57 -9.79 7.22
N LYS A 262 -22.72 -10.43 6.42
CA LYS A 262 -22.78 -10.27 4.96
C LYS A 262 -24.04 -10.98 4.47
N LYS A 263 -24.87 -10.29 3.67
CA LYS A 263 -25.97 -10.96 2.97
C LYS A 263 -25.34 -12.07 2.18
N ALA A 264 -25.82 -13.30 2.40
CA ALA A 264 -25.39 -14.44 1.57
C ALA A 264 -25.63 -14.04 0.10
N ARG A 265 -24.61 -13.48 -0.53
CA ARG A 265 -24.57 -13.44 -1.97
C ARG A 265 -24.58 -14.94 -2.30
N VAL A 266 -25.65 -15.38 -2.97
CA VAL A 266 -25.58 -16.65 -3.69
C VAL A 266 -24.22 -16.59 -4.36
N GLU A 267 -23.32 -17.49 -3.97
CA GLU A 267 -21.95 -17.53 -4.48
C GLU A 267 -21.97 -17.82 -5.99
N HIS A 268 -22.45 -16.85 -6.73
CA HIS A 268 -21.99 -16.70 -8.10
C HIS A 268 -20.59 -16.12 -7.95
N LEU A 269 -19.61 -17.04 -7.89
CA LEU A 269 -18.22 -16.69 -8.14
C LEU A 269 -18.23 -15.66 -9.25
N THR A 270 -17.76 -14.45 -8.97
CA THR A 270 -17.66 -13.44 -10.03
C THR A 270 -16.80 -14.03 -11.14
N VAL A 271 -16.94 -13.51 -12.34
CA VAL A 271 -16.07 -13.95 -13.45
C VAL A 271 -14.60 -13.81 -13.04
N SER A 272 -14.27 -12.78 -12.27
CA SER A 272 -12.93 -12.55 -11.68
C SER A 272 -12.53 -13.71 -10.76
N ASP A 273 -13.40 -14.14 -9.83
CA ASP A 273 -13.07 -15.22 -8.89
C ASP A 273 -12.83 -16.57 -9.61
N LYS A 274 -13.59 -16.83 -10.69
CA LYS A 274 -13.37 -18.02 -11.52
C LYS A 274 -12.04 -17.97 -12.27
N ILE A 275 -11.71 -16.80 -12.81
CA ILE A 275 -10.41 -16.57 -13.46
C ILE A 275 -9.30 -16.76 -12.43
N ASP A 276 -9.46 -16.20 -11.22
CA ASP A 276 -8.48 -16.31 -10.14
C ASP A 276 -8.23 -17.75 -9.74
N GLN A 277 -9.29 -18.57 -9.57
CA GLN A 277 -9.13 -20.01 -9.27
C GLN A 277 -8.29 -20.76 -10.30
N ILE A 278 -8.38 -20.38 -11.57
CA ILE A 278 -7.62 -21.03 -12.65
C ILE A 278 -6.19 -20.47 -12.68
N VAL A 279 -6.04 -19.13 -12.65
CA VAL A 279 -4.76 -18.43 -12.82
C VAL A 279 -3.86 -18.61 -11.61
N THR A 280 -4.42 -18.69 -10.40
CA THR A 280 -3.65 -18.90 -9.17
C THR A 280 -3.52 -20.36 -8.75
N ASN A 281 -4.00 -21.29 -9.58
CA ASN A 281 -3.88 -22.73 -9.31
C ASN A 281 -2.42 -23.16 -9.21
N ARG A 282 -2.07 -23.86 -8.14
CA ARG A 282 -0.70 -24.25 -7.79
C ARG A 282 0.09 -24.93 -8.92
N VAL A 283 -0.60 -25.67 -9.80
CA VAL A 283 0.03 -26.44 -10.91
C VAL A 283 -0.08 -25.68 -12.23
N LEU A 284 -1.24 -25.04 -12.49
CA LEU A 284 -1.53 -24.39 -13.77
C LEU A 284 -0.96 -22.96 -13.86
N ALA A 285 -0.66 -22.32 -12.75
CA ALA A 285 -0.21 -20.93 -12.73
C ALA A 285 1.07 -20.70 -13.55
N LEU A 286 2.10 -21.54 -13.38
CA LEU A 286 3.36 -21.43 -14.12
C LEU A 286 3.20 -21.68 -15.64
N PRO A 287 2.51 -22.74 -16.08
CA PRO A 287 2.21 -22.92 -17.51
C PRO A 287 1.39 -21.79 -18.13
N ILE A 288 0.37 -21.29 -17.41
CA ILE A 288 -0.44 -20.14 -17.87
C ILE A 288 0.42 -18.90 -17.98
N PHE A 289 1.27 -18.63 -16.97
CA PHE A 289 2.21 -17.52 -17.00
C PHE A 289 3.15 -17.61 -18.20
N ALA A 290 3.75 -18.77 -18.44
CA ALA A 290 4.64 -18.99 -19.57
C ALA A 290 3.91 -18.77 -20.91
N LEU A 291 2.64 -19.22 -21.02
CA LEU A 291 1.81 -19.01 -22.20
C LEU A 291 1.49 -17.52 -22.42
N VAL A 292 1.07 -16.81 -21.38
CA VAL A 292 0.76 -15.37 -21.46
C VAL A 292 1.98 -14.56 -21.88
N MET A 293 3.15 -14.85 -21.28
CA MET A 293 4.40 -14.20 -21.62
C MET A 293 4.83 -14.52 -23.06
N PHE A 294 4.70 -15.78 -23.46
CA PHE A 294 4.98 -16.20 -24.84
C PHE A 294 4.09 -15.47 -25.85
N LEU A 295 2.79 -15.36 -25.58
CA LEU A 295 1.85 -14.62 -26.45
C LEU A 295 2.22 -13.13 -26.51
N MET A 296 2.54 -12.53 -25.37
CA MET A 296 2.93 -11.11 -25.30
C MET A 296 4.19 -10.83 -26.11
N TYR A 297 5.25 -11.63 -25.92
CA TYR A 297 6.49 -11.47 -26.69
C TYR A 297 6.30 -11.81 -28.18
N SER A 298 5.50 -12.81 -28.49
CA SER A 298 5.16 -13.18 -29.87
C SER A 298 4.46 -12.03 -30.62
N LEU A 299 3.51 -11.36 -29.96
CA LEU A 299 2.81 -10.20 -30.54
C LEU A 299 3.71 -8.96 -30.68
N SER A 300 4.66 -8.77 -29.76
CA SER A 300 5.56 -7.62 -29.76
C SER A 300 6.77 -7.82 -30.67
N MET A 301 7.47 -8.96 -30.55
CA MET A 301 8.76 -9.18 -31.20
C MET A 301 8.72 -10.18 -32.36
N GLY A 302 7.59 -10.91 -32.53
CA GLY A 302 7.50 -12.01 -33.46
C GLY A 302 8.17 -13.28 -32.93
N THR A 303 7.78 -14.44 -33.43
CA THR A 303 8.42 -15.71 -33.08
C THR A 303 9.04 -16.35 -34.30
N SER A 304 10.30 -16.78 -34.15
CA SER A 304 11.03 -17.54 -35.19
C SER A 304 10.51 -18.98 -35.36
N ILE A 305 9.42 -19.38 -34.65
CA ILE A 305 8.89 -20.75 -34.66
C ILE A 305 8.08 -21.04 -35.93
N ALA A 306 7.59 -20.00 -36.62
CA ALA A 306 7.01 -20.15 -37.96
C ALA A 306 7.76 -19.23 -38.92
N ASP A 307 8.34 -19.77 -39.95
CA ASP A 307 8.99 -19.01 -41.01
C ASP A 307 8.05 -17.90 -41.52
N GLY A 308 8.38 -16.64 -41.23
CA GLY A 308 7.58 -15.47 -41.56
C GLY A 308 6.75 -14.88 -40.42
N GLY A 309 7.21 -14.98 -39.14
CA GLY A 309 6.51 -14.52 -37.94
C GLY A 309 6.10 -13.05 -38.01
N TRP A 310 4.92 -12.81 -38.58
CA TRP A 310 4.26 -11.52 -38.57
C TRP A 310 3.85 -11.17 -37.13
N SER A 311 4.29 -10.03 -36.62
CA SER A 311 3.82 -9.46 -35.37
C SER A 311 3.47 -8.00 -35.57
N ILE A 312 2.62 -7.48 -34.68
CA ILE A 312 2.23 -6.06 -34.71
C ILE A 312 3.47 -5.17 -34.51
N GLY A 313 4.37 -5.57 -33.60
CA GLY A 313 5.59 -4.83 -33.31
C GLY A 313 6.58 -4.85 -34.46
N THR A 314 6.86 -6.01 -35.06
CA THR A 314 7.78 -6.11 -36.21
C THR A 314 7.23 -5.37 -37.44
N PHE A 315 5.94 -5.53 -37.75
CA PHE A 315 5.31 -4.81 -38.84
C PHE A 315 5.46 -3.28 -38.68
N ALA A 316 5.19 -2.75 -37.51
CA ALA A 316 5.31 -1.31 -37.24
C ALA A 316 6.79 -0.84 -37.30
N THR A 317 7.72 -1.67 -36.83
CA THR A 317 9.16 -1.41 -36.89
C THR A 317 9.67 -1.42 -38.35
N ASP A 318 9.29 -2.43 -39.12
CA ASP A 318 9.67 -2.56 -40.53
C ASP A 318 9.12 -1.38 -41.37
N TRP A 319 7.82 -1.04 -41.13
CA TRP A 319 7.25 0.14 -41.78
C TRP A 319 8.01 1.44 -41.43
N THR A 320 8.38 1.60 -40.16
CA THR A 320 9.14 2.81 -39.73
C THR A 320 10.53 2.84 -40.32
N ASN A 321 11.23 1.71 -40.40
CA ASN A 321 12.59 1.63 -40.92
C ASN A 321 12.59 1.74 -42.44
N ASP A 322 11.75 0.98 -43.15
CA ASP A 322 11.80 0.88 -44.59
C ASP A 322 11.09 2.06 -45.29
N VAL A 323 9.89 2.42 -44.80
CA VAL A 323 9.08 3.46 -45.44
C VAL A 323 9.42 4.85 -44.91
N LEU A 324 9.39 5.03 -43.57
CA LEU A 324 9.58 6.37 -42.98
C LEU A 324 11.05 6.82 -43.12
N PHE A 325 11.97 6.04 -42.57
CA PHE A 325 13.41 6.38 -42.58
C PHE A 325 14.18 5.86 -43.80
N GLY A 326 13.66 4.86 -44.53
CA GLY A 326 14.24 4.35 -45.76
C GLY A 326 13.87 5.17 -46.99
N GLU A 327 12.63 5.70 -47.07
CA GLU A 327 12.14 6.40 -48.25
C GLU A 327 11.70 7.85 -47.99
N ILE A 328 10.74 8.08 -47.06
CA ILE A 328 10.07 9.39 -46.91
C ILE A 328 11.07 10.46 -46.44
N VAL A 329 11.74 10.21 -45.32
CA VAL A 329 12.66 11.18 -44.70
C VAL A 329 13.90 11.44 -45.58
N PRO A 330 14.58 10.41 -46.12
CA PRO A 330 15.71 10.61 -47.00
C PRO A 330 15.37 11.37 -48.31
N ASN A 331 14.25 11.04 -48.96
CA ASN A 331 13.82 11.70 -50.15
C ASN A 331 13.45 13.18 -49.92
N ALA A 332 12.71 13.45 -48.82
CA ALA A 332 12.31 14.83 -48.50
C ALA A 332 13.50 15.70 -48.09
N LEU A 333 14.37 15.21 -47.19
CA LEU A 333 15.55 15.95 -46.75
C LEU A 333 16.64 16.01 -47.79
N GLY A 334 16.88 14.92 -48.51
CA GLY A 334 17.86 14.87 -49.59
C GLY A 334 17.52 15.86 -50.70
N GLY A 335 16.27 15.86 -51.20
CA GLY A 335 15.80 16.83 -52.18
C GLY A 335 15.89 18.29 -51.72
N PHE A 336 15.60 18.54 -50.41
CA PHE A 336 15.77 19.87 -49.83
C PHE A 336 17.25 20.30 -49.76
N LEU A 337 18.14 19.43 -49.32
CA LEU A 337 19.58 19.71 -49.23
C LEU A 337 20.21 19.92 -50.62
N GLU A 338 19.80 19.16 -51.63
CA GLU A 338 20.22 19.32 -53.01
C GLU A 338 19.74 20.68 -53.60
N SER A 339 18.50 21.09 -53.29
CA SER A 339 17.94 22.36 -53.76
C SER A 339 18.68 23.59 -53.22
N ILE A 340 19.30 23.49 -52.05
CA ILE A 340 20.12 24.55 -51.42
C ILE A 340 21.59 24.49 -51.90
N GLY A 341 22.02 23.42 -52.61
CA GLY A 341 23.38 23.25 -53.08
C GLY A 341 24.40 22.97 -51.99
N VAL A 342 24.05 22.15 -51.01
CA VAL A 342 24.89 21.80 -49.83
C VAL A 342 26.13 21.04 -50.30
N ALA A 343 27.31 21.36 -49.72
CA ALA A 343 28.56 20.65 -50.00
C ALA A 343 28.47 19.15 -49.67
N GLY A 344 29.03 18.28 -50.51
CA GLY A 344 28.85 16.82 -50.42
C GLY A 344 29.23 16.20 -49.07
N TRP A 345 30.27 16.73 -48.40
CA TRP A 345 30.66 16.26 -47.07
C TRP A 345 29.59 16.55 -46.00
N LEU A 346 28.90 17.70 -46.10
CA LEU A 346 27.85 18.10 -45.18
C LEU A 346 26.56 17.31 -45.47
N TYR A 347 26.29 17.02 -46.75
CA TYR A 347 25.19 16.14 -47.15
C TYR A 347 25.35 14.74 -46.51
N GLY A 348 26.55 14.13 -46.65
CA GLY A 348 26.85 12.83 -46.02
C GLY A 348 26.74 12.87 -44.51
N LEU A 349 27.23 13.93 -43.84
CA LEU A 349 27.11 14.07 -42.39
C LEU A 349 25.64 14.09 -41.93
N ILE A 350 24.77 14.80 -42.64
CA ILE A 350 23.36 14.91 -42.31
C ILE A 350 22.63 13.58 -42.60
N MET A 351 22.81 13.02 -43.79
CA MET A 351 22.07 11.86 -44.24
C MET A 351 22.57 10.57 -43.59
N ASP A 352 23.87 10.30 -43.66
CA ASP A 352 24.45 9.04 -43.18
C ASP A 352 24.76 9.08 -41.66
N GLY A 353 24.96 10.27 -41.10
CA GLY A 353 25.20 10.44 -39.65
C GLY A 353 23.92 10.69 -38.87
N ILE A 354 23.27 11.81 -39.14
CA ILE A 354 22.12 12.25 -38.28
C ILE A 354 20.85 11.46 -38.63
N VAL A 355 20.45 11.42 -39.90
CA VAL A 355 19.18 10.78 -40.29
C VAL A 355 19.24 9.28 -40.07
N ALA A 356 20.33 8.63 -40.48
CA ALA A 356 20.51 7.20 -40.25
C ALA A 356 20.61 6.86 -38.75
N GLY A 357 21.33 7.66 -37.98
CA GLY A 357 21.43 7.44 -36.50
C GLY A 357 20.10 7.63 -35.76
N VAL A 358 19.37 8.69 -36.08
CA VAL A 358 18.03 8.95 -35.53
C VAL A 358 17.05 7.87 -36.00
N GLY A 359 17.11 7.47 -37.26
CA GLY A 359 16.28 6.41 -37.83
C GLY A 359 16.48 5.09 -37.12
N ALA A 360 17.72 4.69 -36.86
CA ALA A 360 18.02 3.45 -36.12
C ALA A 360 17.42 3.44 -34.70
N VAL A 361 17.41 4.59 -34.01
CA VAL A 361 16.81 4.68 -32.67
C VAL A 361 15.27 4.71 -32.73
N LEU A 362 14.72 5.56 -33.62
CA LEU A 362 13.25 5.69 -33.72
C LEU A 362 12.60 4.47 -34.38
N GLY A 363 13.31 3.76 -35.21
CA GLY A 363 12.85 2.51 -35.81
C GLY A 363 12.55 1.40 -34.78
N PHE A 364 13.20 1.46 -33.62
CA PHE A 364 12.96 0.48 -32.53
C PHE A 364 11.79 0.86 -31.63
N VAL A 365 11.36 2.11 -31.62
CA VAL A 365 10.31 2.64 -30.75
C VAL A 365 8.95 1.93 -30.93
N PRO A 366 8.44 1.65 -32.14
CA PRO A 366 7.13 1.01 -32.31
C PRO A 366 7.02 -0.35 -31.63
N GLN A 367 8.06 -1.17 -31.74
CA GLN A 367 8.12 -2.49 -31.09
C GLN A 367 8.04 -2.36 -29.56
N MET A 368 8.76 -1.39 -29.00
CA MET A 368 8.75 -1.11 -27.56
C MET A 368 7.40 -0.58 -27.10
N LEU A 369 6.73 0.27 -27.89
CA LEU A 369 5.38 0.76 -27.57
C LEU A 369 4.37 -0.39 -27.47
N VAL A 370 4.41 -1.33 -28.42
CA VAL A 370 3.53 -2.51 -28.39
C VAL A 370 3.81 -3.34 -27.12
N LEU A 371 5.08 -3.56 -26.79
CA LEU A 371 5.45 -4.32 -25.59
C LEU A 371 4.93 -3.65 -24.32
N PHE A 372 5.19 -2.35 -24.14
CA PHE A 372 4.74 -1.63 -22.94
C PHE A 372 3.23 -1.50 -22.87
N PHE A 373 2.56 -1.35 -23.99
CA PHE A 373 1.10 -1.34 -24.04
C PHE A 373 0.49 -2.66 -23.55
N LEU A 374 1.05 -3.79 -24.00
CA LEU A 374 0.61 -5.12 -23.54
C LEU A 374 0.93 -5.34 -22.06
N LEU A 375 2.09 -4.90 -21.58
CA LEU A 375 2.44 -4.96 -20.15
C LEU A 375 1.47 -4.12 -19.30
N SER A 376 1.13 -2.91 -19.76
CA SER A 376 0.17 -2.04 -19.05
C SER A 376 -1.21 -2.69 -18.94
N ILE A 377 -1.68 -3.36 -20.00
CA ILE A 377 -2.94 -4.12 -19.94
C ILE A 377 -2.89 -5.24 -18.89
N LEU A 378 -1.78 -6.00 -18.83
CA LEU A 378 -1.61 -7.06 -17.84
C LEU A 378 -1.57 -6.50 -16.40
N GLU A 379 -1.01 -5.32 -16.21
CA GLU A 379 -0.97 -4.61 -14.94
C GLU A 379 -2.37 -4.13 -14.53
N ASP A 380 -3.08 -3.45 -15.42
CA ASP A 380 -4.43 -2.91 -15.17
C ASP A 380 -5.47 -4.00 -14.86
N VAL A 381 -5.37 -5.16 -15.52
CA VAL A 381 -6.21 -6.34 -15.22
C VAL A 381 -5.83 -6.98 -13.88
N GLY A 382 -4.72 -6.55 -13.25
CA GLY A 382 -4.22 -7.08 -11.98
C GLY A 382 -3.57 -8.47 -12.12
N TYR A 383 -3.20 -8.88 -13.34
CA TYR A 383 -2.53 -10.16 -13.57
C TYR A 383 -1.15 -10.20 -12.94
N MET A 384 -0.42 -9.09 -12.96
CA MET A 384 0.94 -8.98 -12.43
C MET A 384 1.01 -9.23 -10.91
N SER A 385 0.05 -8.70 -10.15
CA SER A 385 -0.02 -8.93 -8.70
C SER A 385 -0.31 -10.40 -8.35
N ARG A 386 -1.15 -11.07 -9.15
CA ARG A 386 -1.44 -12.51 -8.98
C ARG A 386 -0.22 -13.37 -9.24
N VAL A 387 0.52 -13.07 -10.30
CA VAL A 387 1.75 -13.79 -10.64
C VAL A 387 2.85 -13.52 -9.60
N ALA A 388 2.99 -12.29 -9.13
CA ALA A 388 3.93 -11.94 -8.06
C ALA A 388 3.69 -12.78 -6.80
N PHE A 389 2.43 -12.97 -6.40
CA PHE A 389 2.07 -13.83 -5.25
C PHE A 389 2.48 -15.31 -5.45
N ILE A 390 2.32 -15.84 -6.67
CA ILE A 390 2.72 -17.23 -6.97
C ILE A 390 4.24 -17.36 -6.98
N MET A 391 4.92 -16.39 -7.56
CA MET A 391 6.37 -16.37 -7.71
C MET A 391 7.09 -16.09 -6.38
N ASP A 392 6.42 -15.44 -5.41
CA ASP A 392 6.97 -15.15 -4.09
C ASP A 392 7.55 -16.40 -3.42
N ARG A 393 6.83 -17.54 -3.48
CA ARG A 393 7.34 -18.82 -2.94
C ARG A 393 8.64 -19.29 -3.62
N ILE A 394 8.81 -19.01 -4.91
CA ILE A 394 10.01 -19.40 -5.66
C ILE A 394 11.15 -18.47 -5.32
N PHE A 395 10.89 -17.16 -5.29
CA PHE A 395 11.88 -16.13 -5.00
C PHE A 395 12.40 -16.20 -3.56
N ARG A 396 11.53 -16.51 -2.59
CA ARG A 396 11.94 -16.76 -1.18
C ARG A 396 12.98 -17.88 -1.04
N LYS A 397 12.95 -18.92 -1.89
CA LYS A 397 13.99 -19.95 -1.89
C LYS A 397 15.36 -19.41 -2.29
N PHE A 398 15.42 -18.32 -3.02
CA PHE A 398 16.63 -17.61 -3.41
C PHE A 398 16.96 -16.44 -2.48
N GLY A 399 16.18 -16.25 -1.40
CA GLY A 399 16.35 -15.16 -0.44
C GLY A 399 15.88 -13.80 -0.98
N LEU A 400 14.99 -13.77 -1.97
CA LEU A 400 14.41 -12.57 -2.57
C LEU A 400 12.93 -12.47 -2.21
N SER A 401 12.42 -11.25 -2.04
CA SER A 401 10.99 -11.00 -1.86
C SER A 401 10.23 -11.17 -3.18
N GLY A 402 8.95 -11.51 -3.12
CA GLY A 402 8.08 -11.61 -4.30
C GLY A 402 7.93 -10.30 -5.08
N LYS A 403 8.18 -9.16 -4.44
CA LYS A 403 8.24 -7.84 -5.09
C LYS A 403 9.36 -7.75 -6.14
N SER A 404 10.44 -8.52 -5.98
CA SER A 404 11.56 -8.60 -6.93
C SER A 404 11.17 -9.19 -8.28
N PHE A 405 10.08 -9.95 -8.33
CA PHE A 405 9.62 -10.58 -9.57
C PHE A 405 9.22 -9.57 -10.65
N ILE A 406 8.55 -8.48 -10.29
CA ILE A 406 8.06 -7.48 -11.25
C ILE A 406 9.22 -6.79 -12.00
N PRO A 407 10.25 -6.24 -11.32
CA PRO A 407 11.43 -5.70 -12.01
C PRO A 407 12.15 -6.72 -12.90
N VAL A 408 12.31 -7.97 -12.43
CA VAL A 408 12.92 -9.04 -13.23
C VAL A 408 12.11 -9.30 -14.50
N LEU A 409 10.79 -9.37 -14.38
CA LEU A 409 9.90 -9.57 -15.53
C LEU A 409 9.99 -8.42 -16.54
N VAL A 410 9.91 -7.18 -16.07
CA VAL A 410 10.07 -5.99 -16.94
C VAL A 410 11.45 -5.99 -17.59
N GLY A 411 12.50 -6.40 -16.85
CA GLY A 411 13.88 -6.51 -17.32
C GLY A 411 14.07 -7.54 -18.44
N THR A 412 13.22 -8.58 -18.52
CA THR A 412 13.26 -9.54 -19.65
C THR A 412 12.83 -8.89 -20.97
N GLY A 413 12.01 -7.85 -20.95
CA GLY A 413 11.62 -7.07 -22.13
C GLY A 413 12.58 -5.93 -22.41
N CYS A 414 12.93 -5.15 -21.40
CA CYS A 414 13.88 -4.04 -21.53
C CYS A 414 14.63 -3.82 -20.21
N GLY A 415 15.95 -3.86 -20.25
CA GLY A 415 16.80 -3.72 -19.06
C GLY A 415 16.66 -2.37 -18.35
N VAL A 416 16.48 -1.26 -19.09
CA VAL A 416 16.39 0.09 -18.49
C VAL A 416 15.16 0.24 -17.58
N PRO A 417 13.91 -0.04 -18.02
CA PRO A 417 12.76 -0.02 -17.15
C PRO A 417 12.83 -1.06 -16.02
N GLY A 418 13.42 -2.23 -16.27
CA GLY A 418 13.64 -3.26 -15.22
C GLY A 418 14.51 -2.73 -14.09
N VAL A 419 15.64 -2.11 -14.39
CA VAL A 419 16.51 -1.47 -13.40
C VAL A 419 15.80 -0.29 -12.70
N MET A 420 15.01 0.51 -13.43
CA MET A 420 14.24 1.59 -12.81
C MET A 420 13.15 1.04 -11.88
N ALA A 421 12.46 -0.03 -12.26
CA ALA A 421 11.46 -0.68 -11.44
C ALA A 421 12.06 -1.30 -10.16
N SER A 422 13.31 -1.75 -10.17
CA SER A 422 13.97 -2.26 -8.97
C SER A 422 14.13 -1.21 -7.86
N ARG A 423 14.05 0.09 -8.18
CA ARG A 423 14.08 1.18 -7.18
C ARG A 423 12.86 1.20 -6.27
N THR A 424 11.76 0.55 -6.65
CA THR A 424 10.56 0.41 -5.83
C THR A 424 10.72 -0.63 -4.71
N ILE A 425 11.81 -1.41 -4.71
CA ILE A 425 12.12 -2.39 -3.68
C ILE A 425 12.75 -1.65 -2.48
N GLU A 426 12.11 -1.74 -1.33
CA GLU A 426 12.49 -1.03 -0.11
C GLU A 426 13.77 -1.62 0.51
N ASN A 427 13.88 -2.95 0.50
CA ASN A 427 15.05 -3.65 1.04
C ASN A 427 16.26 -3.49 0.10
N GLU A 428 17.34 -2.87 0.60
CA GLU A 428 18.53 -2.57 -0.19
C GLU A 428 19.26 -3.83 -0.69
N ARG A 429 19.25 -4.91 0.10
CA ARG A 429 19.82 -6.20 -0.29
C ARG A 429 19.06 -6.80 -1.47
N ASP A 430 17.73 -6.86 -1.38
CA ASP A 430 16.87 -7.38 -2.44
C ASP A 430 16.99 -6.53 -3.69
N ARG A 431 17.02 -5.21 -3.55
CA ARG A 431 17.18 -4.26 -4.66
C ARG A 431 18.50 -4.45 -5.41
N ARG A 432 19.59 -4.79 -4.71
CA ARG A 432 20.90 -5.04 -5.33
C ARG A 432 20.98 -6.42 -5.99
N MET A 433 20.20 -7.38 -5.50
CA MET A 433 20.18 -8.75 -6.01
C MET A 433 19.22 -8.92 -7.19
N THR A 434 18.18 -8.09 -7.26
CA THR A 434 17.21 -8.03 -8.37
C THR A 434 17.80 -7.31 -9.58
#